data_ca3f0e904eb6312b855370744d84f759
#
_entry.id   ca3f0e904eb6312b855370744d84f759
#
_cell.length_a   1.000
_cell.length_b   1.000
_cell.length_c   1.000
_cell.angle_alpha   90.00
_cell.angle_beta   90.00
_cell.angle_gamma   90.00
#
_symmetry.space_group_name_H-M   'P 1'
#
loop_
_entity.id
_entity.type
_entity.pdbx_description
1 polymer ?
#
loop_
_entity_poly.entity_id
_entity_poly.type
_entity_poly.pdbx_seq_one_letter_code
_entity_poly.pdbx_strand_id
1 'polypeptide(L)'
;QRDAAAPVTVCPIHKAKGTEFDSVHVWLTPERMDDEARRRIFVAITRARESLTIHEAAPLTLFTSLLQGTKDKDLAGTQILSDDKAWERPEKIVLELTLRDVNLGFYKGKKALICSVRTGSDMMGPDKHGIFRVVVNDRTAGSRRTLFVALLSRAGRKHLERLSAIGYGVHSVTAGAIVAWLDKDTGNEEAVLIPRLTLVRTNTNTGGAS
;
A
#
# COMPACT_ATOMS: atom_id res chain seq x y z
N GLN A 1 -27.11 7.24 13.59
CA GLN A 1 -26.38 7.80 12.43
C GLN A 1 -24.92 7.57 12.68
N ARG A 2 -24.29 6.69 11.90
CA ARG A 2 -22.82 6.57 11.90
C ARG A 2 -22.33 7.71 11.03
N ASP A 3 -21.60 8.64 11.62
CA ASP A 3 -20.86 9.65 10.87
C ASP A 3 -19.98 8.93 9.84
N ALA A 4 -20.28 9.13 8.56
CA ALA A 4 -19.43 8.66 7.51
C ALA A 4 -18.09 9.39 7.64
N ALA A 5 -17.04 8.67 8.01
CA ALA A 5 -15.71 9.24 8.10
C ALA A 5 -15.39 9.92 6.77
N ALA A 6 -14.91 11.16 6.83
CA ALA A 6 -14.54 11.90 5.64
C ALA A 6 -13.51 11.08 4.83
N PRO A 7 -13.66 11.01 3.49
CA PRO A 7 -12.75 10.20 2.68
C PRO A 7 -11.32 10.75 2.77
N VAL A 8 -10.36 9.87 3.10
CA VAL A 8 -8.95 10.22 3.08
C VAL A 8 -8.43 10.10 1.66
N THR A 9 -7.88 11.18 1.12
CA THR A 9 -7.24 11.21 -0.20
C THR A 9 -5.74 11.06 -0.05
N VAL A 10 -5.15 10.05 -0.70
CA VAL A 10 -3.70 9.86 -0.78
C VAL A 10 -3.25 10.08 -2.22
N CYS A 11 -2.36 11.05 -2.42
CA CYS A 11 -1.87 11.35 -3.76
C CYS A 11 -0.43 11.91 -3.74
N PRO A 12 0.31 11.82 -4.84
CA PRO A 12 1.57 12.53 -5.01
C PRO A 12 1.35 14.05 -4.98
N ILE A 13 2.35 14.78 -4.50
CA ILE A 13 2.28 16.24 -4.32
C ILE A 13 1.85 16.99 -5.58
N HIS A 14 2.35 16.58 -6.76
CA HIS A 14 2.01 17.23 -8.02
C HIS A 14 0.52 17.12 -8.40
N LYS A 15 -0.18 16.08 -7.94
CA LYS A 15 -1.63 15.91 -8.16
C LYS A 15 -2.47 16.75 -7.19
N ALA A 16 -1.90 17.16 -6.07
CA ALA A 16 -2.57 18.05 -5.12
C ALA A 16 -2.52 19.53 -5.53
N LYS A 17 -1.81 19.87 -6.63
CA LYS A 17 -1.71 21.26 -7.09
C LYS A 17 -3.09 21.81 -7.45
N GLY A 18 -3.43 22.96 -6.86
CA GLY A 18 -4.70 23.64 -7.09
C GLY A 18 -5.88 23.15 -6.23
N THR A 19 -5.69 22.09 -5.42
CA THR A 19 -6.67 21.64 -4.42
C THR A 19 -6.24 22.06 -3.02
N GLU A 20 -7.21 22.29 -2.14
CA GLU A 20 -7.00 22.60 -0.73
C GLU A 20 -7.80 21.61 0.12
N PHE A 21 -7.26 21.29 1.30
CA PHE A 21 -7.86 20.34 2.24
C PHE A 21 -7.82 20.93 3.64
N ASP A 22 -8.80 20.62 4.45
CA ASP A 22 -8.86 21.12 5.82
C ASP A 22 -7.68 20.57 6.64
N SER A 23 -7.33 19.31 6.43
CA SER A 23 -6.22 18.65 7.12
C SER A 23 -5.29 17.98 6.12
N VAL A 24 -3.98 18.22 6.22
CA VAL A 24 -2.97 17.66 5.32
C VAL A 24 -1.86 16.98 6.12
N HIS A 25 -1.53 15.77 5.74
CA HIS A 25 -0.36 15.04 6.21
C HIS A 25 0.66 14.92 5.08
N VAL A 26 1.84 15.47 5.27
CA VAL A 26 2.94 15.42 4.29
C VAL A 26 4.00 14.44 4.77
N TRP A 27 4.29 13.41 3.97
CA TRP A 27 5.41 12.49 4.20
C TRP A 27 6.62 12.94 3.41
N LEU A 28 7.69 13.30 4.11
CA LEU A 28 8.97 13.63 3.50
C LEU A 28 9.86 12.40 3.51
N THR A 29 10.31 12.01 2.30
CA THR A 29 11.31 10.96 2.13
C THR A 29 12.70 11.56 2.06
N PRO A 30 13.76 10.86 2.54
CA PRO A 30 15.13 11.32 2.37
C PRO A 30 15.46 11.49 0.87
N GLU A 31 15.62 12.69 0.45
CA GLU A 31 16.06 13.06 -0.90
C GLU A 31 17.00 14.27 -0.84
N ARG A 32 17.74 14.51 -1.92
CA ARG A 32 18.56 15.71 -2.01
C ARG A 32 17.66 16.95 -2.01
N MET A 33 17.94 17.86 -1.09
CA MET A 33 17.18 19.10 -0.94
C MET A 33 17.66 20.15 -1.97
N ASP A 34 17.25 19.96 -3.21
CA ASP A 34 17.43 20.94 -4.28
C ASP A 34 16.22 21.90 -4.38
N ASP A 35 16.29 22.86 -5.29
CA ASP A 35 15.23 23.86 -5.45
C ASP A 35 13.91 23.25 -5.92
N GLU A 36 13.95 22.12 -6.64
CA GLU A 36 12.75 21.41 -7.06
C GLU A 36 12.07 20.71 -5.87
N ALA A 37 12.86 20.05 -5.02
CA ALA A 37 12.36 19.45 -3.78
C ALA A 37 11.72 20.50 -2.87
N ARG A 38 12.37 21.66 -2.70
CA ARG A 38 11.81 22.79 -1.93
C ARG A 38 10.48 23.28 -2.49
N ARG A 39 10.37 23.45 -3.81
CA ARG A 39 9.12 23.86 -4.47
C ARG A 39 8.02 22.83 -4.28
N ARG A 40 8.34 21.53 -4.40
CA ARG A 40 7.37 20.45 -4.13
C ARG A 40 6.85 20.49 -2.70
N ILE A 41 7.77 20.60 -1.73
CA ILE A 41 7.40 20.72 -0.31
C ILE A 41 6.53 21.96 -0.08
N PHE A 42 6.90 23.11 -0.63
CA PHE A 42 6.09 24.32 -0.53
C PHE A 42 4.67 24.12 -1.07
N VAL A 43 4.52 23.47 -2.22
CA VAL A 43 3.20 23.14 -2.77
C VAL A 43 2.42 22.25 -1.81
N ALA A 44 3.06 21.25 -1.20
CA ALA A 44 2.40 20.33 -0.29
C ALA A 44 1.90 21.03 0.98
N ILE A 45 2.75 21.83 1.63
CA ILE A 45 2.39 22.51 2.90
C ILE A 45 1.30 23.58 2.69
N THR A 46 1.30 24.24 1.54
CA THR A 46 0.28 25.25 1.20
C THR A 46 -1.06 24.65 0.80
N ARG A 47 -1.24 23.34 0.86
CA ARG A 47 -2.55 22.70 0.62
C ARG A 47 -3.40 22.60 1.87
N ALA A 48 -2.83 22.80 3.05
CA ALA A 48 -3.55 22.77 4.32
C ALA A 48 -4.29 24.09 4.56
N ARG A 49 -5.57 23.99 4.89
CA ARG A 49 -6.41 25.14 5.30
C ARG A 49 -6.43 25.33 6.81
N GLU A 50 -6.54 24.25 7.56
CA GLU A 50 -6.73 24.28 9.01
C GLU A 50 -5.60 23.60 9.77
N SER A 51 -5.17 22.42 9.32
CA SER A 51 -4.13 21.67 10.01
C SER A 51 -3.11 21.05 9.06
N LEU A 52 -1.85 21.10 9.45
CA LEU A 52 -0.73 20.51 8.72
C LEU A 52 0.09 19.64 9.65
N THR A 53 0.32 18.40 9.24
CA THR A 53 1.23 17.49 9.91
C THR A 53 2.35 17.09 8.95
N ILE A 54 3.59 17.28 9.36
CA ILE A 54 4.77 16.91 8.57
C ILE A 54 5.42 15.70 9.23
N HIS A 55 5.54 14.61 8.47
CA HIS A 55 6.23 13.40 8.87
C HIS A 55 7.63 13.39 8.25
N GLU A 56 8.65 13.52 9.09
CA GLU A 56 10.06 13.51 8.71
C GLU A 56 10.72 12.23 9.18
N ALA A 57 11.37 11.50 8.28
CA ALA A 57 12.16 10.33 8.65
C ALA A 57 13.62 10.73 8.87
N ALA A 58 14.25 10.21 9.94
CA ALA A 58 15.70 10.37 10.12
C ALA A 58 16.47 9.75 8.94
N PRO A 59 17.54 10.35 8.43
CA PRO A 59 18.27 11.52 8.95
C PRO A 59 17.73 12.89 8.51
N LEU A 60 16.56 12.95 7.90
CA LEU A 60 15.97 14.21 7.44
C LEU A 60 15.47 14.98 8.67
N THR A 61 16.06 16.11 8.97
CA THR A 61 15.72 16.94 10.14
C THR A 61 15.44 18.38 9.73
N LEU A 62 14.96 18.57 8.49
CA LEU A 62 14.83 19.91 7.90
C LEU A 62 13.91 20.81 8.73
N PHE A 63 12.72 20.34 9.04
CA PHE A 63 11.74 21.13 9.80
C PHE A 63 12.03 21.11 11.30
N THR A 64 12.47 19.98 11.83
CA THR A 64 12.85 19.86 13.24
C THR A 64 13.98 20.80 13.59
N SER A 65 15.02 20.92 12.75
CA SER A 65 16.12 21.85 12.98
C SER A 65 15.70 23.32 12.86
N LEU A 66 14.81 23.65 11.94
CA LEU A 66 14.25 24.99 11.80
C LEU A 66 13.43 25.39 13.02
N LEU A 67 12.59 24.49 13.53
CA LEU A 67 11.75 24.73 14.71
C LEU A 67 12.58 24.85 16.00
N GLN A 68 13.65 24.07 16.14
CA GLN A 68 14.56 24.17 17.30
C GLN A 68 15.40 25.45 17.32
N GLY A 69 15.67 26.02 16.13
CA GLY A 69 16.43 27.27 15.99
C GLY A 69 15.62 28.56 16.17
N THR A 70 14.29 28.50 16.09
CA THR A 70 13.40 29.65 16.21
C THR A 70 13.01 29.87 17.67
N LYS A 71 13.45 31.00 18.24
CA LYS A 71 12.98 31.49 19.55
C LYS A 71 11.62 32.21 19.42
N ASP A 72 10.92 32.07 18.34
CA ASP A 72 9.76 32.84 17.99
C ASP A 72 8.50 32.34 18.73
N LYS A 73 7.88 33.28 19.42
CA LYS A 73 6.60 33.07 20.10
C LYS A 73 5.43 32.81 19.13
N ASP A 74 5.66 32.99 17.83
CA ASP A 74 4.64 32.84 16.78
C ASP A 74 4.35 31.36 16.40
N LEU A 75 5.10 30.42 16.97
CA LEU A 75 4.82 28.98 16.85
C LEU A 75 3.87 28.47 17.94
N ALA A 76 3.11 29.34 18.57
CA ALA A 76 2.07 28.99 19.54
C ALA A 76 1.02 28.09 18.84
N GLY A 77 1.07 26.80 19.08
CA GLY A 77 0.27 25.77 18.41
C GLY A 77 1.07 24.73 17.64
N THR A 78 2.38 24.93 17.49
CA THR A 78 3.26 23.89 16.91
C THR A 78 3.71 22.93 18.00
N GLN A 79 3.33 21.69 17.88
CA GLN A 79 3.79 20.61 18.76
C GLN A 79 4.78 19.73 17.98
N ILE A 80 6.02 19.64 18.48
CA ILE A 80 6.97 18.64 18.01
C ILE A 80 6.68 17.36 18.79
N LEU A 81 6.13 16.39 18.11
CA LEU A 81 5.97 15.05 18.64
C LEU A 81 7.23 14.26 18.28
N SER A 82 8.18 14.16 19.22
CA SER A 82 9.28 13.20 19.08
C SER A 82 8.74 11.83 19.49
N ASP A 83 8.85 10.90 18.56
CA ASP A 83 8.34 9.56 18.75
C ASP A 83 9.42 8.69 19.41
N ASP A 84 9.63 8.87 20.71
CA ASP A 84 10.42 7.93 21.54
C ASP A 84 9.64 6.62 21.80
N LYS A 85 8.35 6.62 21.50
CA LYS A 85 7.54 5.40 21.49
C LYS A 85 7.54 4.88 20.05
N ALA A 86 8.17 3.74 19.86
CA ALA A 86 8.03 2.99 18.61
C ALA A 86 6.56 2.98 18.20
N TRP A 87 6.26 3.52 17.03
CA TRP A 87 4.90 3.51 16.48
C TRP A 87 4.33 2.11 16.65
N GLU A 88 3.26 1.98 17.41
CA GLU A 88 2.55 0.72 17.46
C GLU A 88 2.06 0.43 16.05
N ARG A 89 2.78 -0.46 15.40
CA ARG A 89 2.42 -0.89 14.06
C ARG A 89 1.02 -1.51 14.14
N PRO A 90 0.12 -1.19 13.22
CA PRO A 90 -1.22 -1.72 13.26
C PRO A 90 -1.20 -3.24 13.31
N GLU A 91 -2.07 -3.85 14.09
CA GLU A 91 -2.18 -5.32 14.17
C GLU A 91 -2.55 -5.94 12.83
N LYS A 92 -3.29 -5.19 12.01
CA LYS A 92 -3.81 -5.65 10.73
C LYS A 92 -3.58 -4.60 9.66
N ILE A 93 -3.09 -5.04 8.49
CA ILE A 93 -2.91 -4.24 7.29
C ILE A 93 -3.70 -4.88 6.15
N VAL A 94 -4.39 -4.06 5.36
CA VAL A 94 -4.95 -4.49 4.08
C VAL A 94 -4.06 -3.97 2.97
N LEU A 95 -3.45 -4.88 2.22
CA LEU A 95 -2.57 -4.59 1.10
C LEU A 95 -3.30 -4.87 -0.21
N GLU A 96 -3.55 -3.85 -1.00
CA GLU A 96 -3.97 -4.00 -2.38
C GLU A 96 -2.73 -4.05 -3.28
N LEU A 97 -2.51 -5.18 -3.93
CA LEU A 97 -1.44 -5.31 -4.91
C LEU A 97 -1.75 -4.44 -6.14
N THR A 98 -0.73 -4.17 -6.92
CA THR A 98 -0.82 -3.40 -8.16
C THR A 98 -0.40 -4.24 -9.36
N LEU A 99 -0.56 -3.71 -10.58
CA LEU A 99 -0.05 -4.35 -11.80
C LEU A 99 1.47 -4.61 -11.77
N ARG A 100 2.22 -3.85 -10.96
CA ARG A 100 3.67 -4.06 -10.79
C ARG A 100 4.00 -5.26 -9.91
N ASP A 101 3.08 -5.60 -9.01
CA ASP A 101 3.26 -6.68 -8.03
C ASP A 101 2.89 -8.04 -8.60
N VAL A 102 2.15 -8.10 -9.71
CA VAL A 102 1.77 -9.33 -10.40
C VAL A 102 2.56 -9.55 -11.68
N ASN A 103 2.78 -10.80 -12.05
CA ASN A 103 3.48 -11.17 -13.28
C ASN A 103 2.51 -11.11 -14.45
N LEU A 104 2.59 -10.07 -15.26
CA LEU A 104 1.69 -9.86 -16.40
C LEU A 104 1.79 -10.98 -17.45
N GLY A 105 2.97 -11.54 -17.66
CA GLY A 105 3.15 -12.68 -18.58
C GLY A 105 2.38 -13.93 -18.18
N PHE A 106 2.04 -14.08 -16.90
CA PHE A 106 1.21 -15.17 -16.41
C PHE A 106 -0.22 -15.13 -16.98
N TYR A 107 -0.73 -13.96 -17.32
CA TYR A 107 -2.14 -13.76 -17.72
C TYR A 107 -2.38 -13.95 -19.22
N LYS A 108 -1.32 -14.01 -20.04
CA LYS A 108 -1.43 -14.20 -21.49
C LYS A 108 -2.26 -15.43 -21.83
N GLY A 109 -3.32 -15.23 -22.61
CA GLY A 109 -4.26 -16.28 -23.02
C GLY A 109 -5.19 -16.82 -21.92
N LYS A 110 -5.27 -16.18 -20.76
CA LYS A 110 -6.11 -16.63 -19.63
C LYS A 110 -7.34 -15.75 -19.39
N LYS A 111 -7.68 -14.85 -20.31
CA LYS A 111 -8.76 -13.89 -20.14
C LYS A 111 -10.08 -14.54 -19.68
N ALA A 112 -10.51 -15.60 -20.34
CA ALA A 112 -11.75 -16.31 -19.99
C ALA A 112 -11.71 -16.89 -18.55
N LEU A 113 -10.58 -17.49 -18.16
CA LEU A 113 -10.37 -18.03 -16.83
C LEU A 113 -10.44 -16.91 -15.78
N ILE A 114 -9.72 -15.82 -15.99
CA ILE A 114 -9.65 -14.72 -15.04
C ILE A 114 -11.02 -14.03 -14.90
N CYS A 115 -11.73 -13.82 -16.01
CA CYS A 115 -13.06 -13.23 -16.00
C CYS A 115 -14.12 -14.14 -15.32
N SER A 116 -13.86 -15.43 -15.17
CA SER A 116 -14.74 -16.34 -14.43
C SER A 116 -14.59 -16.23 -12.90
N VAL A 117 -13.53 -15.58 -12.42
CA VAL A 117 -13.31 -15.35 -10.98
C VAL A 117 -14.16 -14.17 -10.52
N ARG A 118 -14.92 -14.37 -9.46
CA ARG A 118 -15.71 -13.30 -8.86
C ARG A 118 -14.82 -12.46 -7.92
N THR A 119 -14.84 -11.15 -8.06
CA THR A 119 -14.20 -10.24 -7.09
C THR A 119 -14.77 -10.45 -5.70
N GLY A 120 -13.91 -10.37 -4.68
CA GLY A 120 -14.27 -10.69 -3.30
C GLY A 120 -14.20 -12.18 -2.94
N SER A 121 -14.01 -13.09 -3.93
CA SER A 121 -13.84 -14.52 -3.63
C SER A 121 -12.57 -14.77 -2.84
N ASP A 122 -12.65 -15.70 -1.90
CA ASP A 122 -11.49 -16.15 -1.14
C ASP A 122 -10.48 -16.85 -2.05
N MET A 123 -9.23 -16.59 -1.79
CA MET A 123 -8.10 -17.15 -2.50
C MET A 123 -7.12 -17.80 -1.53
N MET A 124 -6.38 -18.76 -2.03
CA MET A 124 -5.26 -19.39 -1.33
C MET A 124 -3.94 -18.85 -1.87
N GLY A 125 -2.96 -18.66 -0.99
CA GLY A 125 -1.62 -18.21 -1.37
C GLY A 125 -1.24 -16.87 -0.72
N PRO A 126 -0.13 -16.25 -1.16
CA PRO A 126 0.79 -16.85 -2.13
C PRO A 126 1.55 -18.05 -1.53
N ASP A 127 1.84 -19.05 -2.35
CA ASP A 127 2.75 -20.13 -1.96
C ASP A 127 4.22 -19.68 -2.09
N LYS A 128 5.16 -20.59 -1.81
CA LYS A 128 6.61 -20.33 -1.95
C LYS A 128 7.06 -19.86 -3.34
N HIS A 129 6.24 -20.12 -4.36
CA HIS A 129 6.48 -19.66 -5.72
C HIS A 129 5.72 -18.38 -6.07
N GLY A 130 4.97 -17.81 -5.11
CA GLY A 130 4.17 -16.61 -5.30
C GLY A 130 2.87 -16.83 -6.07
N ILE A 131 2.36 -18.07 -6.09
CA ILE A 131 1.17 -18.45 -6.85
C ILE A 131 -0.08 -18.33 -5.95
N PHE A 132 -1.12 -17.71 -6.50
CA PHE A 132 -2.45 -17.64 -5.90
C PHE A 132 -3.41 -18.59 -6.62
N ARG A 133 -4.30 -19.19 -5.84
CA ARG A 133 -5.25 -20.19 -6.30
C ARG A 133 -6.67 -19.87 -5.82
N VAL A 134 -7.65 -20.23 -6.63
CA VAL A 134 -9.07 -20.24 -6.26
C VAL A 134 -9.58 -21.67 -6.36
N VAL A 135 -10.36 -22.09 -5.39
CA VAL A 135 -11.07 -23.38 -5.45
C VAL A 135 -12.46 -23.12 -6.01
N VAL A 136 -12.76 -23.70 -7.15
CA VAL A 136 -14.08 -23.61 -7.80
C VAL A 136 -14.78 -24.95 -7.67
N ASN A 137 -16.02 -24.92 -7.19
CA ASN A 137 -16.88 -26.08 -7.18
C ASN A 137 -17.49 -26.26 -8.57
N ASP A 138 -17.12 -27.29 -9.28
CA ASP A 138 -17.76 -27.65 -10.54
C ASP A 138 -19.12 -28.30 -10.23
N ARG A 139 -20.18 -27.51 -10.36
CA ARG A 139 -21.54 -27.99 -10.04
C ARG A 139 -22.01 -29.11 -10.96
N THR A 140 -21.44 -29.24 -12.15
CA THR A 140 -21.83 -30.26 -13.13
C THR A 140 -21.11 -31.58 -12.90
N ALA A 141 -19.86 -31.54 -12.42
CA ALA A 141 -19.05 -32.73 -12.19
C ALA A 141 -18.96 -33.14 -10.72
N GLY A 142 -19.56 -32.40 -9.78
CA GLY A 142 -19.46 -32.64 -8.33
C GLY A 142 -18.02 -32.60 -7.80
N SER A 143 -17.08 -32.08 -8.57
CA SER A 143 -15.65 -32.07 -8.28
C SER A 143 -15.17 -30.66 -7.90
N ARG A 144 -14.14 -30.59 -7.05
CA ARG A 144 -13.43 -29.36 -6.75
C ARG A 144 -12.26 -29.18 -7.67
N ARG A 145 -12.20 -28.07 -8.38
CA ARG A 145 -11.05 -27.73 -9.24
C ARG A 145 -10.28 -26.57 -8.64
N THR A 146 -8.95 -26.69 -8.59
CA THR A 146 -8.06 -25.63 -8.17
C THR A 146 -7.55 -24.89 -9.41
N LEU A 147 -7.82 -23.61 -9.47
CA LEU A 147 -7.40 -22.74 -10.58
C LEU A 147 -6.26 -21.84 -10.12
N PHE A 148 -5.21 -21.76 -10.91
CA PHE A 148 -4.11 -20.82 -10.72
C PHE A 148 -4.51 -19.49 -11.35
N VAL A 149 -4.70 -18.45 -10.53
CA VAL A 149 -5.34 -17.22 -10.97
C VAL A 149 -4.48 -15.98 -10.87
N ALA A 150 -3.38 -16.02 -10.13
CA ALA A 150 -2.40 -14.95 -10.09
C ALA A 150 -1.00 -15.47 -9.73
N LEU A 151 0.01 -14.74 -10.12
CA LEU A 151 1.42 -14.99 -9.81
C LEU A 151 2.09 -13.68 -9.44
N LEU A 152 2.83 -13.64 -8.34
CA LEU A 152 3.63 -12.48 -7.95
C LEU A 152 4.77 -12.24 -8.93
N SER A 153 4.97 -10.98 -9.28
CA SER A 153 6.19 -10.51 -9.92
C SER A 153 7.37 -10.54 -8.93
N ARG A 154 8.58 -10.29 -9.43
CA ARG A 154 9.75 -10.11 -8.55
C ARG A 154 9.55 -8.93 -7.59
N ALA A 155 8.91 -7.84 -8.05
CA ALA A 155 8.61 -6.68 -7.21
C ALA A 155 7.60 -7.02 -6.12
N GLY A 156 6.53 -7.75 -6.45
CA GLY A 156 5.51 -8.17 -5.49
C GLY A 156 6.07 -9.10 -4.42
N ARG A 157 6.94 -10.05 -4.78
CA ARG A 157 7.64 -10.90 -3.79
C ARG A 157 8.48 -10.07 -2.83
N LYS A 158 9.32 -9.17 -3.35
CA LYS A 158 10.15 -8.27 -2.54
C LYS A 158 9.30 -7.37 -1.63
N HIS A 159 8.11 -6.97 -2.08
CA HIS A 159 7.18 -6.20 -1.27
C HIS A 159 6.69 -7.01 -0.07
N LEU A 160 6.24 -8.26 -0.29
CA LEU A 160 5.80 -9.13 0.80
C LEU A 160 6.96 -9.54 1.73
N GLU A 161 8.15 -9.78 1.22
CA GLU A 161 9.34 -10.05 2.01
C GLU A 161 9.66 -8.91 2.98
N ARG A 162 9.55 -7.65 2.53
CA ARG A 162 9.73 -6.48 3.39
C ARG A 162 8.70 -6.41 4.51
N LEU A 163 7.43 -6.70 4.21
CA LEU A 163 6.38 -6.73 5.21
C LEU A 163 6.60 -7.88 6.21
N SER A 164 7.02 -9.04 5.72
CA SER A 164 7.37 -10.18 6.57
C SER A 164 8.56 -9.87 7.49
N ALA A 165 9.58 -9.19 6.98
CA ALA A 165 10.75 -8.79 7.76
C ALA A 165 10.42 -7.84 8.93
N ILE A 166 9.31 -7.12 8.82
CA ILE A 166 8.82 -6.25 9.90
C ILE A 166 7.70 -6.89 10.73
N GLY A 167 7.50 -8.20 10.60
CA GLY A 167 6.64 -9.00 11.47
C GLY A 167 5.20 -9.16 10.98
N TYR A 168 4.91 -8.98 9.70
CA TYR A 168 3.58 -9.24 9.14
C TYR A 168 3.52 -10.55 8.37
N GLY A 169 2.51 -11.36 8.66
CA GLY A 169 2.19 -12.56 7.89
C GLY A 169 0.89 -12.41 7.10
N VAL A 170 0.77 -13.09 5.98
CA VAL A 170 -0.48 -13.12 5.20
C VAL A 170 -1.51 -13.95 5.97
N HIS A 171 -2.61 -13.32 6.34
CA HIS A 171 -3.72 -13.95 7.06
C HIS A 171 -4.81 -14.45 6.11
N SER A 172 -5.22 -13.61 5.16
CA SER A 172 -6.21 -13.97 4.15
C SER A 172 -5.95 -13.26 2.84
N VAL A 173 -6.44 -13.83 1.75
CA VAL A 173 -6.34 -13.28 0.41
C VAL A 173 -7.68 -13.33 -0.26
N THR A 174 -8.06 -12.28 -0.95
CA THR A 174 -9.27 -12.23 -1.77
C THR A 174 -8.95 -11.73 -3.17
N ALA A 175 -9.82 -12.04 -4.12
CA ALA A 175 -9.78 -11.46 -5.46
C ALA A 175 -10.18 -9.98 -5.37
N GLY A 176 -9.20 -9.07 -5.38
CA GLY A 176 -9.42 -7.65 -5.16
C GLY A 176 -10.08 -6.97 -6.36
N ALA A 177 -9.43 -6.99 -7.51
CA ALA A 177 -9.93 -6.39 -8.73
C ALA A 177 -9.55 -7.22 -9.96
N ILE A 178 -10.33 -7.10 -11.03
CA ILE A 178 -9.96 -7.59 -12.36
C ILE A 178 -9.88 -6.36 -13.26
N VAL A 179 -8.71 -6.17 -13.87
CA VAL A 179 -8.43 -5.01 -14.72
C VAL A 179 -8.06 -5.46 -16.12
N ALA A 180 -8.44 -4.66 -17.13
CA ALA A 180 -7.98 -4.85 -18.50
C ALA A 180 -6.55 -4.34 -18.64
N TRP A 181 -5.70 -5.13 -19.30
CA TRP A 181 -4.33 -4.78 -19.61
C TRP A 181 -4.04 -5.06 -21.09
N LEU A 182 -3.53 -4.05 -21.78
CA LEU A 182 -3.10 -4.20 -23.16
C LEU A 182 -1.65 -4.70 -23.20
N ASP A 183 -1.47 -5.92 -23.70
CA ASP A 183 -0.14 -6.46 -23.98
C ASP A 183 0.45 -5.74 -25.20
N LYS A 184 1.48 -4.93 -24.96
CA LYS A 184 2.11 -4.11 -26.00
C LYS A 184 2.84 -4.95 -27.08
N ASP A 185 3.26 -6.16 -26.73
CA ASP A 185 3.99 -7.04 -27.63
C ASP A 185 3.04 -7.72 -28.64
N THR A 186 1.83 -8.06 -28.20
CA THR A 186 0.86 -8.78 -29.03
C THR A 186 -0.33 -7.92 -29.46
N GLY A 187 -0.54 -6.76 -28.84
CA GLY A 187 -1.73 -5.91 -29.06
C GLY A 187 -3.00 -6.50 -28.47
N ASN A 188 -2.93 -7.61 -27.76
CA ASN A 188 -4.10 -8.26 -27.17
C ASN A 188 -4.48 -7.61 -25.82
N GLU A 189 -5.78 -7.51 -25.59
CA GLU A 189 -6.30 -7.15 -24.29
C GLU A 189 -6.45 -8.40 -23.41
N GLU A 190 -5.76 -8.41 -22.29
CA GLU A 190 -5.78 -9.48 -21.29
C GLU A 190 -6.50 -9.02 -20.02
N ALA A 191 -7.09 -9.97 -19.30
CA ALA A 191 -7.65 -9.72 -17.98
C ALA A 191 -6.60 -10.08 -16.91
N VAL A 192 -6.36 -9.16 -15.99
CA VAL A 192 -5.40 -9.31 -14.88
C VAL A 192 -6.14 -9.25 -13.56
N LEU A 193 -6.02 -10.30 -12.76
CA LEU A 193 -6.57 -10.33 -11.41
C LEU A 193 -5.54 -9.75 -10.44
N ILE A 194 -5.97 -8.76 -9.68
CA ILE A 194 -5.19 -8.11 -8.63
C ILE A 194 -5.64 -8.66 -7.28
N PRO A 195 -4.80 -9.45 -6.58
CA PRO A 195 -5.12 -9.93 -5.23
C PRO A 195 -5.12 -8.78 -4.21
N ARG A 196 -6.03 -8.90 -3.22
CA ARG A 196 -6.04 -8.10 -2.00
C ARG A 196 -5.67 -9.01 -0.84
N LEU A 197 -4.66 -8.62 -0.08
CA LEU A 197 -4.14 -9.38 1.04
C LEU A 197 -4.51 -8.69 2.36
N THR A 198 -4.93 -9.47 3.32
CA THR A 198 -4.98 -9.05 4.72
C THR A 198 -3.75 -9.63 5.40
N LEU A 199 -2.93 -8.77 5.96
CA LEU A 199 -1.77 -9.17 6.74
C LEU A 199 -2.05 -8.88 8.22
N VAL A 200 -1.59 -9.77 9.08
CA VAL A 200 -1.65 -9.59 10.52
C VAL A 200 -0.24 -9.66 11.11
N ARG A 201 -0.05 -8.97 12.21
CA ARG A 201 1.21 -8.99 12.95
C ARG A 201 1.41 -10.39 13.53
N THR A 202 2.47 -11.05 13.14
CA THR A 202 2.89 -12.29 13.77
C THR A 202 3.64 -11.90 15.05
N ASN A 203 3.02 -12.14 16.20
CA ASN A 203 3.73 -12.03 17.47
C ASN A 203 4.87 -13.06 17.46
N THR A 204 6.06 -12.65 17.11
CA THR A 204 7.26 -13.40 17.45
C THR A 204 7.48 -13.22 18.94
N ASN A 205 6.70 -13.95 19.76
CA ASN A 205 7.13 -14.28 21.10
C ASN A 205 8.34 -15.21 20.94
N THR A 206 9.52 -14.63 20.76
CA THR A 206 10.76 -15.29 21.15
C THR A 206 10.72 -15.32 22.67
N GLY A 207 9.99 -16.31 23.20
CA GLY A 207 10.14 -16.71 24.58
C GLY A 207 11.61 -17.06 24.80
N GLY A 208 12.31 -16.18 25.46
CA GLY A 208 13.56 -16.56 26.11
C GLY A 208 13.23 -17.62 27.13
N ALA A 209 13.59 -18.84 26.81
CA ALA A 209 13.75 -19.87 27.81
C ALA A 209 15.10 -19.59 28.52
N SER A 210 15.01 -19.28 29.78
CA SER A 210 16.06 -19.30 30.81
C SER A 210 16.85 -20.58 30.78
#